data_abfd1a9264327f7fe3ddebe3eaefd323
#
_entry.id   abfd1a9264327f7fe3ddebe3eaefd323
#
_cell.length_a   1.000
_cell.length_b   1.000
_cell.length_c   1.000
_cell.angle_alpha   90.00
_cell.angle_beta   90.00
_cell.angle_gamma   90.00
#
_symmetry.space_group_name_H-M   'P 1'
#
loop_
_entity.id
_entity.type
_entity.pdbx_description
1 polymer ?
#
loop_
_entity_poly.entity_id
_entity_poly.type
_entity_poly.pdbx_seq_one_letter_code
_entity_poly.pdbx_strand_id
1 'polypeptide(L)' 'VIVHFERPTAEGFDSARCELPSYNWTMWEGHFTDEEKRGFETFLSNNAHLLYRYAASGGAKVA' A
#
# COMPACT_ATOMS: atom_id res chain seq x y z
N VAL A 1 5.94 7.44 6.25
CA VAL A 1 6.19 6.21 5.48
C VAL A 1 5.15 6.08 4.39
N ILE A 2 5.59 5.82 3.18
CA ILE A 2 4.69 5.59 2.04
C ILE A 2 4.80 4.13 1.64
N VAL A 3 3.66 3.44 1.64
CA VAL A 3 3.56 2.04 1.23
C VAL A 3 2.96 1.97 -0.17
N HIS A 4 3.64 1.27 -1.05
CA HIS A 4 3.21 1.09 -2.43
C HIS A 4 2.57 -0.28 -2.60
N PHE A 5 1.39 -0.31 -3.20
CA PHE A 5 0.71 -1.53 -3.60
C PHE A 5 0.70 -1.58 -5.12
N GLU A 6 1.17 -2.67 -5.70
CA GLU A 6 1.17 -2.86 -7.14
C GLU A 6 0.63 -4.25 -7.49
N ARG A 7 -0.21 -4.31 -8.50
CA ARG A 7 -0.74 -5.57 -9.01
C ARG A 7 -0.59 -5.61 -10.53
N PRO A 8 0.10 -6.60 -11.10
CA PRO A 8 0.21 -6.71 -12.56
C PRO A 8 -1.15 -7.04 -13.18
N THR A 9 -1.42 -6.43 -14.31
CA THR A 9 -2.62 -6.67 -15.12
C THR A 9 -2.20 -6.92 -16.57
N ALA A 10 -3.15 -7.30 -17.42
CA ALA A 10 -2.89 -7.50 -18.83
C ALA A 10 -2.45 -6.21 -19.55
N GLU A 11 -2.80 -5.05 -19.00
CA GLU A 11 -2.53 -3.75 -19.61
C GLU A 11 -1.43 -2.97 -18.88
N GLY A 12 -0.83 -3.54 -17.85
CA GLY A 12 0.19 -2.86 -17.05
C GLY A 12 0.09 -3.20 -15.58
N PHE A 13 -0.14 -2.18 -14.72
CA PHE A 13 -0.24 -2.35 -13.29
C PHE A 13 -1.37 -1.53 -12.71
N ASP A 14 -2.08 -2.11 -11.74
CA ASP A 14 -2.86 -1.34 -10.79
C ASP A 14 -1.91 -0.87 -9.70
N SER A 15 -2.00 0.38 -9.30
CA SER A 15 -1.09 0.98 -8.32
C SER A 15 -1.83 1.81 -7.29
N ALA A 16 -1.39 1.72 -6.04
CA ALA A 16 -1.90 2.57 -4.98
C ALA A 16 -0.77 2.92 -4.01
N ARG A 17 -0.88 4.07 -3.37
CA ARG A 17 0.07 4.52 -2.34
C ARG A 17 -0.69 4.98 -1.13
N CYS A 18 -0.29 4.50 0.03
CA CYS A 18 -0.86 4.91 1.30
C CYS A 18 0.22 5.47 2.20
N GLU A 19 -0.02 6.65 2.74
CA GLU A 19 0.89 7.30 3.68
C GLU A 19 0.55 6.88 5.10
N LEU A 20 1.56 6.51 5.88
CA LEU A 20 1.43 6.21 7.29
C LEU A 20 2.11 7.31 8.13
N PRO A 21 1.60 7.64 9.30
CA PRO A 21 0.52 6.99 10.04
C PRO A 21 -0.89 7.48 9.71
N SER A 22 -1.04 8.41 8.77
CA SER A 22 -2.32 9.05 8.48
C SER A 22 -3.33 8.14 7.79
N TYR A 23 -2.87 7.05 7.17
CA TYR A 23 -3.66 6.20 6.28
C TYR A 23 -4.25 6.97 5.11
N ASN A 24 -3.55 8.00 4.65
CA ASN A 24 -3.97 8.82 3.53
C ASN A 24 -3.55 8.18 2.21
N TRP A 25 -4.52 7.89 1.35
CA TRP A 25 -4.25 7.33 0.03
C TRP A 25 -3.86 8.47 -0.91
N THR A 26 -2.58 8.56 -1.22
CA THR A 26 -2.01 9.64 -2.04
C THR A 26 -2.07 9.33 -3.53
N MET A 27 -2.24 8.06 -3.91
CA MET A 27 -2.42 7.62 -5.28
C MET A 27 -3.32 6.39 -5.31
N TRP A 28 -4.22 6.36 -6.27
CA TRP A 28 -5.15 5.24 -6.44
C TRP A 28 -5.46 5.08 -7.93
N GLU A 29 -4.73 4.20 -8.61
CA GLU A 29 -4.88 3.97 -10.04
C GLU A 29 -5.17 2.50 -10.33
N GLY A 30 -6.10 2.26 -11.23
CA GLY A 30 -6.47 0.92 -11.68
C GLY A 30 -7.82 0.47 -11.14
N HIS A 31 -7.98 -0.84 -11.01
CA HIS A 31 -9.28 -1.47 -10.75
C HIS A 31 -9.38 -2.09 -9.36
N PHE A 32 -8.74 -1.50 -8.36
CA PHE A 32 -8.89 -1.93 -6.98
C PHE A 32 -10.32 -1.66 -6.49
N THR A 33 -10.89 -2.63 -5.80
CA THR A 33 -12.23 -2.52 -5.22
C THR A 33 -12.17 -1.92 -3.81
N ASP A 34 -13.33 -1.48 -3.30
CA ASP A 34 -13.42 -1.00 -1.92
C ASP A 34 -13.08 -2.09 -0.91
N GLU A 35 -13.42 -3.35 -1.21
CA GLU A 35 -13.03 -4.48 -0.38
C GLU A 35 -11.53 -4.66 -0.33
N GLU A 36 -10.86 -4.51 -1.46
CA GLU A 36 -9.40 -4.58 -1.55
C GLU A 36 -8.77 -3.43 -0.76
N LYS A 37 -9.32 -2.23 -0.85
CA LYS A 37 -8.84 -1.08 -0.08
C LYS A 37 -8.93 -1.36 1.42
N ARG A 38 -10.05 -1.90 1.88
CA ARG A 38 -10.22 -2.27 3.30
C ARG A 38 -9.25 -3.36 3.71
N GLY A 39 -9.00 -4.33 2.83
CA GLY A 39 -7.98 -5.36 3.05
C GLY A 39 -6.59 -4.77 3.20
N PHE A 40 -6.23 -3.81 2.37
CA PHE A 40 -4.96 -3.11 2.47
C PHE A 40 -4.84 -2.32 3.78
N GLU A 41 -5.89 -1.64 4.18
CA GLU A 41 -5.91 -0.90 5.45
C GLU A 41 -5.76 -1.83 6.64
N THR A 42 -6.41 -3.00 6.61
CA THR A 42 -6.24 -4.03 7.63
C THR A 42 -4.81 -4.55 7.66
N PHE A 43 -4.24 -4.84 6.50
CA PHE A 43 -2.85 -5.26 6.37
C PHE A 43 -1.90 -4.20 6.94
N LEU A 44 -2.11 -2.94 6.61
CA LEU A 44 -1.29 -1.85 7.11
C LEU A 44 -1.37 -1.73 8.62
N SER A 45 -2.58 -1.81 9.17
CA SER A 45 -2.79 -1.77 10.62
C SER A 45 -2.07 -2.90 11.33
N ASN A 46 -2.14 -4.11 10.79
CA ASN A 46 -1.52 -5.29 11.40
C ASN A 46 0.01 -5.30 11.25
N ASN A 47 0.55 -4.57 10.30
CA ASN A 47 1.98 -4.61 9.94
C ASN A 47 2.69 -3.26 10.04
N ALA A 48 2.04 -2.23 10.53
CA ALA A 48 2.59 -0.88 10.56
C ALA A 48 3.97 -0.84 11.24
N HIS A 49 4.14 -1.56 12.34
CA HIS A 49 5.39 -1.62 13.07
C HIS A 49 6.54 -2.16 12.20
N LEU A 50 6.29 -3.22 11.44
CA LEU A 50 7.27 -3.80 10.53
C LEU A 50 7.56 -2.86 9.37
N LEU A 51 6.55 -2.19 8.85
CA LEU A 51 6.69 -1.24 7.75
C LEU A 51 7.57 -0.06 8.15
N TYR A 52 7.42 0.46 9.37
CA TYR A 52 8.31 1.50 9.88
C TYR A 52 9.76 1.02 9.98
N ARG A 53 9.97 -0.22 10.40
CA ARG A 53 11.31 -0.81 10.45
C ARG A 53 11.93 -0.94 9.07
N TYR A 54 11.18 -1.41 8.09
CA TYR A 54 11.66 -1.53 6.72
C TYR A 54 11.95 -0.15 6.11
N ALA A 55 11.12 0.84 6.38
CA ALA A 55 11.36 2.20 5.91
C ALA A 55 12.67 2.76 6.46
N ALA A 56 12.98 2.49 7.72
CA ALA A 56 14.26 2.88 8.33
C ALA A 56 15.45 2.18 7.67
N SER A 57 15.24 1.01 7.07
CA SER A 57 16.28 0.23 6.39
C SER A 57 16.38 0.48 4.88
N GLY A 58 15.53 1.35 4.32
CA GLY A 58 15.59 1.67 2.90
C GLY A 58 14.24 1.59 2.17
N GLY A 59 13.18 1.25 2.86
CA GLY A 59 11.84 1.27 2.29
C GLY A 59 11.09 -0.05 2.37
N ALA A 60 9.79 0.03 2.11
CA ALA A 60 8.91 -1.13 2.08
C ALA A 60 8.06 -1.11 0.81
N LYS A 61 7.93 -2.27 0.17
CA LYS A 61 7.11 -2.44 -1.03
C LYS A 61 6.25 -3.69 -0.86
N VAL A 62 4.95 -3.55 -1.15
CA VAL A 62 3.98 -4.64 -1.03
C VAL A 62 3.22 -4.73 -2.34
N ALA A 63 3.03 -5.94 -2.82
CA ALA A 63 2.32 -6.20 -4.08
C ALA A 63 1.09 -7.07 -3.87
#